data_68cae3b868ed27c15ccb82fc97d57e59
#
_entry.id   68cae3b868ed27c15ccb82fc97d57e59
#
_cell.length_a   1.000
_cell.length_b   1.000
_cell.length_c   1.000
_cell.angle_alpha   90.00
_cell.angle_beta   90.00
_cell.angle_gamma   90.00
#
_symmetry.space_group_name_H-M   'P 1'
#
loop_
_entity.id
_entity.type
_entity.pdbx_description
1 polymer ?
#
loop_
_entity_poly.entity_id
_entity_poly.type
_entity_poly.pdbx_seq_one_letter_code
_entity_poly.pdbx_strand_id
1 'polypeptide(L)'
;MRTAIRDRRPALAALVALSLLALLALAANAHARPNGAGKGKQPNILVVMTDDMAQSDLQFMPNVRRKLAQKGTSFTNAIDAFPLCCPARATFITGQYPHNHGVIGNFAPYGWYGMKGRGNTLPAWLDDAGYQTAAIGKWLNGYGALDAHGEVPKGFDTWRGLLDVSAYDYFNFVMNKDGKLRTWGDEEFAKKLVEFAHIEVDDQPDTLATIFAELGRLFGPPPYDYWGDERPRDYSPDVTGKVATRLVRRGRSEKKPFFIWWSPASPHREDVTTTLMGRSGPDPRAPFRYRDESSELTLPQGPSFNNQGTGPIPENMNAATPLDPSDIDQLNLDYQGRAGSMMAVDDHVADMVKTLRETHQLKNTVIMFVSDNGWLQGQHRIPGDKFLPYDESLKVPLIVRGPGIPQGEKVKGQVSNIDFAPTLLDFANVRAGRKMDGLSLLPTIADPDQVPQRALGVEAPAPLFAGAIPVNGWDRPYEGVRTDRWTFVEYTESGDRQLFDRQSDPHELHNLAGDPAYAEVEQRLAEKAQELSECAGKSCSEIKP
;
A
#
# COMPACT_ATOMS: atom_id res chain seq x y z
N MET A 1 22.49 -77.27 31.51
CA MET A 1 22.74 -75.87 31.17
C MET A 1 21.51 -75.31 30.45
N ARG A 2 20.68 -74.58 31.14
CA ARG A 2 19.52 -73.86 30.52
C ARG A 2 19.83 -72.39 30.52
N THR A 3 20.02 -71.81 29.31
CA THR A 3 20.26 -70.42 29.09
C THR A 3 18.91 -69.70 29.06
N ALA A 4 18.71 -68.73 29.96
CA ALA A 4 17.53 -67.91 30.03
C ALA A 4 17.61 -66.76 28.95
N ILE A 5 16.70 -66.79 28.02
CA ILE A 5 16.48 -65.67 27.06
C ILE A 5 15.67 -64.60 27.79
N ARG A 6 16.31 -63.48 28.09
CA ARG A 6 15.70 -62.30 28.72
C ARG A 6 14.87 -61.51 27.66
N ASP A 7 13.58 -61.50 27.89
CA ASP A 7 12.59 -60.87 27.01
C ASP A 7 12.77 -59.33 27.01
N ARG A 8 13.19 -58.72 25.84
CA ARG A 8 13.44 -57.28 25.66
C ARG A 8 12.23 -56.50 25.11
N ARG A 9 11.06 -57.15 25.06
CA ARG A 9 9.86 -56.59 24.45
C ARG A 9 9.22 -55.38 25.17
N PRO A 10 9.25 -55.21 26.51
CA PRO A 10 8.63 -54.06 27.15
C PRO A 10 9.41 -52.74 26.95
N ALA A 11 10.73 -52.76 26.77
CA ALA A 11 11.53 -51.56 26.60
C ALA A 11 11.36 -50.92 25.21
N LEU A 12 11.13 -51.72 24.17
CA LEU A 12 10.91 -51.24 22.81
C LEU A 12 9.51 -50.60 22.65
N ALA A 13 8.49 -51.16 23.29
CA ALA A 13 7.14 -50.60 23.29
C ALA A 13 7.05 -49.26 24.04
N ALA A 14 7.80 -49.08 25.13
CA ALA A 14 7.87 -47.83 25.87
C ALA A 14 8.58 -46.71 25.08
N LEU A 15 9.64 -47.04 24.32
CA LEU A 15 10.35 -46.09 23.45
C LEU A 15 9.50 -45.64 22.26
N VAL A 16 8.73 -46.53 21.65
CA VAL A 16 7.82 -46.19 20.54
C VAL A 16 6.63 -45.35 21.04
N ALA A 17 6.10 -45.66 22.24
CA ALA A 17 5.04 -44.84 22.84
C ALA A 17 5.51 -43.43 23.22
N LEU A 18 6.74 -43.29 23.74
CA LEU A 18 7.34 -41.96 24.03
C LEU A 18 7.65 -41.16 22.78
N SER A 19 8.09 -41.81 21.70
CA SER A 19 8.31 -41.12 20.41
C SER A 19 6.99 -40.69 19.73
N LEU A 20 5.93 -41.47 19.84
CA LEU A 20 4.59 -41.10 19.36
C LEU A 20 3.97 -39.98 20.19
N LEU A 21 4.17 -39.95 21.51
CA LEU A 21 3.73 -38.85 22.37
C LEU A 21 4.52 -37.58 22.11
N ALA A 22 5.83 -37.67 21.83
CA ALA A 22 6.65 -36.51 21.43
C ALA A 22 6.26 -35.98 20.05
N LEU A 23 5.94 -36.83 19.08
CA LEU A 23 5.43 -36.45 17.76
C LEU A 23 4.02 -35.83 17.83
N LEU A 24 3.15 -36.33 18.70
CA LEU A 24 1.83 -35.75 18.97
C LEU A 24 1.94 -34.40 19.70
N ALA A 25 2.90 -34.24 20.60
CA ALA A 25 3.18 -32.97 21.27
C ALA A 25 3.79 -31.92 20.29
N LEU A 26 4.64 -32.33 19.35
CA LEU A 26 5.18 -31.49 18.27
C LEU A 26 4.10 -31.13 17.25
N ALA A 27 3.18 -32.05 16.93
CA ALA A 27 2.03 -31.74 16.06
C ALA A 27 0.99 -30.83 16.74
N ALA A 28 0.84 -30.91 18.06
CA ALA A 28 -0.04 -30.03 18.83
C ALA A 28 0.53 -28.60 18.96
N ASN A 29 1.85 -28.41 18.92
CA ASN A 29 2.49 -27.10 18.94
C ASN A 29 2.51 -26.40 17.57
N ALA A 30 2.24 -27.11 16.46
CA ALA A 30 2.22 -26.53 15.12
C ALA A 30 1.02 -25.59 14.84
N HIS A 31 0.05 -25.49 15.78
CA HIS A 31 -1.12 -24.61 15.69
C HIS A 31 -1.54 -24.05 17.05
N ALA A 32 -0.60 -23.69 17.92
CA ALA A 32 -0.91 -22.89 19.09
C ALA A 32 -1.29 -21.49 18.62
N ARG A 33 -2.59 -21.27 18.33
CA ARG A 33 -3.17 -19.94 18.18
C ARG A 33 -2.88 -19.17 19.47
N PRO A 34 -2.45 -17.90 19.42
CA PRO A 34 -2.35 -17.11 20.63
C PRO A 34 -3.71 -17.16 21.34
N ASN A 35 -3.70 -17.53 22.63
CA ASN A 35 -4.88 -17.68 23.49
C ASN A 35 -5.57 -16.32 23.75
N GLY A 36 -6.07 -15.68 22.70
CA GLY A 36 -6.86 -14.45 22.74
C GLY A 36 -8.14 -14.54 21.90
N ALA A 37 -8.22 -15.53 20.97
CA ALA A 37 -9.44 -15.81 20.23
C ALA A 37 -10.30 -16.85 21.01
N GLY A 38 -10.74 -16.48 22.22
CA GLY A 38 -11.85 -17.14 22.88
C GLY A 38 -13.09 -17.05 21.96
N LYS A 39 -14.15 -17.83 22.26
CA LYS A 39 -15.50 -17.72 21.65
C LYS A 39 -16.11 -16.30 21.79
N GLY A 40 -15.30 -15.28 21.53
CA GLY A 40 -15.63 -13.87 21.58
C GLY A 40 -16.25 -13.43 20.28
N LYS A 41 -17.02 -12.37 20.37
CA LYS A 41 -17.60 -11.65 19.24
C LYS A 41 -16.50 -11.26 18.25
N GLN A 42 -16.67 -11.53 16.96
CA GLN A 42 -15.75 -11.09 15.90
C GLN A 42 -15.46 -9.58 16.05
N PRO A 43 -14.20 -9.13 15.92
CA PRO A 43 -13.89 -7.71 16.08
C PRO A 43 -14.40 -6.91 14.89
N ASN A 44 -14.70 -5.65 15.10
CA ASN A 44 -14.78 -4.69 14.03
C ASN A 44 -13.39 -4.47 13.43
N ILE A 45 -13.34 -4.15 12.15
CA ILE A 45 -12.10 -3.85 11.43
C ILE A 45 -12.23 -2.46 10.80
N LEU A 46 -11.32 -1.56 11.13
CA LEU A 46 -11.17 -0.25 10.51
C LEU A 46 -9.79 -0.19 9.83
N VAL A 47 -9.77 -0.07 8.52
CA VAL A 47 -8.55 0.18 7.76
C VAL A 47 -8.54 1.65 7.35
N VAL A 48 -7.44 2.33 7.62
CA VAL A 48 -7.10 3.66 7.11
C VAL A 48 -5.91 3.49 6.19
N MET A 49 -6.12 3.68 4.90
CA MET A 49 -5.07 3.55 3.88
C MET A 49 -4.86 4.88 3.20
N THR A 50 -3.72 5.50 3.41
CA THR A 50 -3.27 6.71 2.71
C THR A 50 -2.74 6.37 1.32
N ASP A 51 -2.45 7.38 0.51
CA ASP A 51 -2.03 7.27 -0.88
C ASP A 51 -0.70 8.01 -1.08
N ASP A 52 0.37 7.33 -1.48
CA ASP A 52 1.71 7.88 -1.63
C ASP A 52 2.33 8.43 -0.33
N MET A 53 2.05 7.85 0.82
CA MET A 53 2.58 8.34 2.08
C MET A 53 3.95 7.75 2.39
N ALA A 54 4.98 8.56 2.38
CA ALA A 54 6.28 8.16 2.89
C ALA A 54 6.22 7.85 4.40
N GLN A 55 7.04 6.90 4.86
CA GLN A 55 7.07 6.54 6.29
C GLN A 55 7.43 7.74 7.18
N SER A 56 8.25 8.67 6.68
CA SER A 56 8.63 9.92 7.36
C SER A 56 7.45 10.86 7.60
N ASP A 57 6.39 10.81 6.77
CA ASP A 57 5.22 11.69 6.87
C ASP A 57 4.40 11.44 8.15
N LEU A 58 4.63 10.32 8.86
CA LEU A 58 4.07 10.09 10.20
C LEU A 58 4.41 11.20 11.21
N GLN A 59 5.45 12.00 10.96
CA GLN A 59 5.78 13.16 11.78
C GLN A 59 4.64 14.20 11.82
N PHE A 60 3.86 14.33 10.75
CA PHE A 60 2.71 15.24 10.64
C PHE A 60 1.43 14.69 11.28
N MET A 61 1.47 13.47 11.82
CA MET A 61 0.31 12.76 12.33
C MET A 61 0.40 12.47 13.84
N PRO A 62 0.36 13.49 14.70
CA PRO A 62 0.51 13.31 16.15
C PRO A 62 -0.59 12.46 16.77
N ASN A 63 -1.81 12.44 16.22
CA ASN A 63 -2.90 11.59 16.72
C ASN A 63 -2.70 10.13 16.35
N VAL A 64 -2.29 9.83 15.11
CA VAL A 64 -1.91 8.47 14.70
C VAL A 64 -0.82 7.93 15.61
N ARG A 65 0.26 8.72 15.84
CA ARG A 65 1.34 8.32 16.74
C ARG A 65 0.85 8.04 18.16
N ARG A 66 0.06 8.96 18.76
CA ARG A 66 -0.41 8.83 20.16
C ARG A 66 -1.54 7.82 20.32
N LYS A 67 -2.49 7.77 19.38
CA LYS A 67 -3.71 6.99 19.52
C LYS A 67 -3.59 5.60 18.88
N LEU A 68 -2.75 5.41 17.88
CA LEU A 68 -2.54 4.13 17.22
C LEU A 68 -1.17 3.53 17.59
N ALA A 69 -0.06 4.15 17.24
CA ALA A 69 1.27 3.58 17.44
C ALA A 69 1.60 3.32 18.92
N GLN A 70 1.39 4.29 19.81
CA GLN A 70 1.62 4.10 21.26
C GLN A 70 0.59 3.16 21.93
N LYS A 71 -0.47 2.79 21.24
CA LYS A 71 -1.55 1.93 21.74
C LYS A 71 -1.73 0.65 20.94
N GLY A 72 -0.73 0.31 20.12
CA GLY A 72 -0.68 -0.84 19.25
C GLY A 72 0.75 -1.19 18.91
N THR A 73 0.94 -1.97 17.86
CA THR A 73 2.22 -2.41 17.32
C THR A 73 2.51 -1.70 16.00
N SER A 74 3.73 -1.17 15.84
CA SER A 74 4.22 -0.52 14.62
C SER A 74 5.25 -1.39 13.93
N PHE A 75 5.16 -1.53 12.61
CA PHE A 75 6.14 -2.23 11.79
C PHE A 75 7.04 -1.21 11.10
N THR A 76 8.34 -1.26 11.39
CA THR A 76 9.30 -0.28 10.87
C THR A 76 9.92 -0.68 9.53
N ASN A 77 9.66 -1.90 9.09
CA ASN A 77 10.15 -2.46 7.84
C ASN A 77 9.01 -3.20 7.07
N ALA A 78 7.86 -2.52 6.96
CA ALA A 78 6.76 -2.97 6.11
C ALA A 78 6.99 -2.41 4.70
N ILE A 79 6.91 -3.27 3.69
CA ILE A 79 7.16 -2.91 2.30
C ILE A 79 5.98 -3.26 1.39
N ASP A 80 5.90 -2.57 0.28
CA ASP A 80 5.09 -2.98 -0.84
C ASP A 80 5.84 -3.92 -1.78
N ALA A 81 5.12 -4.91 -2.30
CA ALA A 81 5.64 -5.80 -3.33
C ALA A 81 5.78 -5.09 -4.69
N PHE A 82 4.88 -4.16 -4.99
CA PHE A 82 4.95 -3.27 -6.14
C PHE A 82 4.49 -1.88 -5.70
N PRO A 83 5.41 -0.91 -5.53
CA PRO A 83 5.10 0.41 -5.02
C PRO A 83 4.40 1.29 -6.07
N LEU A 84 3.19 0.90 -6.42
CA LEU A 84 2.29 1.58 -7.32
C LEU A 84 0.84 1.38 -6.86
N CYS A 85 0.05 2.43 -6.84
CA CYS A 85 -1.29 2.49 -6.24
C CYS A 85 -2.19 1.28 -6.55
N CYS A 86 -2.51 1.04 -7.84
CA CYS A 86 -3.46 -0.02 -8.20
C CYS A 86 -2.95 -1.43 -7.89
N PRO A 87 -1.70 -1.81 -8.26
CA PRO A 87 -1.11 -3.09 -7.88
C PRO A 87 -1.07 -3.29 -6.36
N ALA A 88 -0.59 -2.30 -5.60
CA ALA A 88 -0.52 -2.36 -4.14
C ALA A 88 -1.89 -2.56 -3.48
N ARG A 89 -2.91 -1.85 -3.95
CA ARG A 89 -4.31 -2.00 -3.48
C ARG A 89 -4.91 -3.34 -3.86
N ALA A 90 -4.59 -3.86 -5.04
CA ALA A 90 -4.97 -5.21 -5.46
C ALA A 90 -4.28 -6.28 -4.59
N THR A 91 -2.99 -6.11 -4.31
CA THR A 91 -2.24 -6.95 -3.36
C THR A 91 -2.89 -6.93 -1.97
N PHE A 92 -3.26 -5.75 -1.46
CA PHE A 92 -3.95 -5.61 -0.17
C PHE A 92 -5.25 -6.43 -0.09
N ILE A 93 -6.10 -6.40 -1.14
CA ILE A 93 -7.40 -7.08 -1.09
C ILE A 93 -7.36 -8.55 -1.51
N THR A 94 -6.24 -9.02 -2.07
CA THR A 94 -6.09 -10.41 -2.53
C THR A 94 -5.12 -11.24 -1.69
N GLY A 95 -4.13 -10.59 -1.03
CA GLY A 95 -3.01 -11.24 -0.39
C GLY A 95 -2.07 -11.93 -1.39
N GLN A 96 -2.04 -11.47 -2.65
CA GLN A 96 -1.27 -12.05 -3.75
C GLN A 96 -0.29 -11.02 -4.32
N TYR A 97 0.79 -11.51 -4.94
CA TYR A 97 1.69 -10.71 -5.76
C TYR A 97 1.03 -10.24 -7.07
N PRO A 98 1.51 -9.16 -7.69
CA PRO A 98 1.00 -8.64 -8.97
C PRO A 98 0.90 -9.68 -10.09
N HIS A 99 1.91 -10.50 -10.29
CA HIS A 99 1.90 -11.57 -11.30
C HIS A 99 0.78 -12.60 -11.08
N ASN A 100 0.32 -12.81 -9.83
CA ASN A 100 -0.76 -13.72 -9.49
C ASN A 100 -2.15 -13.07 -9.63
N HIS A 101 -2.35 -11.83 -9.13
CA HIS A 101 -3.66 -11.17 -9.23
C HIS A 101 -3.87 -10.43 -10.55
N GLY A 102 -2.82 -10.18 -11.35
CA GLY A 102 -2.89 -9.66 -12.70
C GLY A 102 -3.06 -8.15 -12.84
N VAL A 103 -3.04 -7.38 -11.73
CA VAL A 103 -2.99 -5.92 -11.77
C VAL A 103 -1.53 -5.50 -11.77
N ILE A 104 -1.05 -5.06 -12.93
CA ILE A 104 0.36 -4.75 -13.18
C ILE A 104 0.59 -3.29 -13.60
N GLY A 105 -0.41 -2.44 -13.46
CA GLY A 105 -0.36 -1.01 -13.76
C GLY A 105 -1.60 -0.29 -13.28
N ASN A 106 -1.65 1.03 -13.46
CA ASN A 106 -2.76 1.87 -13.03
C ASN A 106 -3.85 2.05 -14.08
N PHE A 107 -3.51 1.91 -15.36
CA PHE A 107 -4.41 2.22 -16.49
C PHE A 107 -4.96 0.95 -17.14
N ALA A 108 -6.05 1.09 -17.87
CA ALA A 108 -6.59 0.02 -18.69
C ALA A 108 -5.53 -0.43 -19.73
N PRO A 109 -5.41 -1.74 -20.00
CA PRO A 109 -6.21 -2.85 -19.44
C PRO A 109 -5.69 -3.39 -18.10
N TYR A 110 -4.62 -2.84 -17.52
CA TYR A 110 -3.83 -3.40 -16.41
C TYR A 110 -4.28 -2.97 -15.00
N GLY A 111 -5.10 -1.92 -14.89
CA GLY A 111 -5.64 -1.43 -13.62
C GLY A 111 -6.76 -2.31 -13.05
N TRP A 112 -7.79 -1.70 -12.45
CA TRP A 112 -8.95 -2.39 -11.87
C TRP A 112 -9.55 -3.47 -12.80
N TYR A 113 -9.64 -3.17 -14.10
CA TYR A 113 -10.23 -4.08 -15.10
C TYR A 113 -9.34 -5.29 -15.43
N GLY A 114 -8.02 -5.20 -15.24
CA GLY A 114 -7.05 -6.30 -15.40
C GLY A 114 -7.08 -7.33 -14.29
N MET A 115 -7.76 -7.05 -13.16
CA MET A 115 -7.72 -7.89 -11.98
C MET A 115 -8.40 -9.25 -12.20
N LYS A 116 -7.64 -10.32 -12.01
CA LYS A 116 -8.16 -11.70 -12.05
C LYS A 116 -9.10 -11.97 -10.87
N GLY A 117 -10.35 -12.31 -11.15
CA GLY A 117 -11.32 -12.66 -10.12
C GLY A 117 -11.73 -11.50 -9.21
N ARG A 118 -12.06 -10.33 -9.77
CA ARG A 118 -12.47 -9.09 -9.08
C ARG A 118 -13.51 -9.26 -7.96
N GLY A 119 -14.40 -10.23 -8.06
CA GLY A 119 -15.41 -10.50 -7.04
C GLY A 119 -14.96 -11.49 -5.94
N ASN A 120 -13.69 -11.93 -5.94
CA ASN A 120 -13.14 -12.90 -4.96
C ASN A 120 -11.99 -12.25 -4.18
N THR A 121 -12.32 -11.35 -3.26
CA THR A 121 -11.41 -10.44 -2.56
C THR A 121 -11.77 -10.32 -1.08
N LEU A 122 -10.88 -9.76 -0.28
CA LEU A 122 -11.05 -9.56 1.15
C LEU A 122 -12.43 -8.97 1.55
N PRO A 123 -12.92 -7.87 0.91
CA PRO A 123 -14.27 -7.37 1.22
C PRO A 123 -15.36 -8.40 1.00
N ALA A 124 -15.32 -9.14 -0.11
CA ALA A 124 -16.32 -10.16 -0.42
C ALA A 124 -16.31 -11.31 0.59
N TRP A 125 -15.13 -11.75 1.05
CA TRP A 125 -15.04 -12.82 2.05
C TRP A 125 -15.53 -12.38 3.42
N LEU A 126 -15.32 -11.11 3.78
CA LEU A 126 -15.83 -10.53 5.03
C LEU A 126 -17.35 -10.32 4.96
N ASP A 127 -17.89 -9.88 3.84
CA ASP A 127 -19.33 -9.78 3.60
C ASP A 127 -20.02 -11.16 3.70
N ASP A 128 -19.51 -12.17 3.00
CA ASP A 128 -19.98 -13.56 3.08
C ASP A 128 -19.93 -14.12 4.51
N ALA A 129 -19.00 -13.64 5.34
CA ALA A 129 -18.87 -13.98 6.76
C ALA A 129 -19.80 -13.15 7.68
N GLY A 130 -20.60 -12.26 7.13
CA GLY A 130 -21.62 -11.48 7.82
C GLY A 130 -21.13 -10.16 8.41
N TYR A 131 -19.97 -9.65 8.01
CA TYR A 131 -19.57 -8.27 8.31
C TYR A 131 -20.45 -7.29 7.55
N GLN A 132 -20.66 -6.11 8.14
CA GLN A 132 -21.11 -4.94 7.40
C GLN A 132 -19.91 -4.27 6.76
N THR A 133 -19.87 -4.23 5.45
CA THR A 133 -18.71 -3.80 4.66
C THR A 133 -18.91 -2.42 4.06
N ALA A 134 -17.91 -1.57 4.16
CA ALA A 134 -17.91 -0.24 3.58
C ALA A 134 -16.54 0.15 3.03
N ALA A 135 -16.53 0.77 1.84
CA ALA A 135 -15.37 1.48 1.32
C ALA A 135 -15.69 2.96 1.12
N ILE A 136 -14.74 3.84 1.46
CA ILE A 136 -14.88 5.29 1.37
C ILE A 136 -13.58 5.87 0.83
N GLY A 137 -13.63 6.62 -0.27
CA GLY A 137 -12.48 7.29 -0.85
C GLY A 137 -11.96 6.60 -2.12
N LYS A 138 -10.65 6.68 -2.35
CA LYS A 138 -10.00 6.10 -3.52
C LYS A 138 -10.11 4.57 -3.52
N TRP A 139 -10.44 4.02 -4.65
CA TRP A 139 -10.43 2.57 -4.93
C TRP A 139 -9.16 2.19 -5.69
N LEU A 140 -9.25 1.26 -6.61
CA LEU A 140 -8.22 0.89 -7.57
C LEU A 140 -8.30 1.81 -8.79
N ASN A 141 -7.16 2.15 -9.36
CA ASN A 141 -7.10 3.00 -10.56
C ASN A 141 -7.87 2.40 -11.75
N GLY A 142 -8.43 3.26 -12.54
CA GLY A 142 -9.36 2.92 -13.61
C GLY A 142 -10.81 2.77 -13.15
N TYR A 143 -11.11 2.83 -11.84
CA TYR A 143 -12.49 2.74 -11.36
C TYR A 143 -13.31 3.96 -11.81
N GLY A 144 -14.41 3.66 -12.50
CA GLY A 144 -15.28 4.70 -13.08
C GLY A 144 -14.84 5.21 -14.44
N ALA A 145 -13.65 4.85 -14.92
CA ALA A 145 -13.31 4.88 -16.34
C ALA A 145 -14.06 3.77 -17.07
N LEU A 146 -14.21 3.84 -18.36
CA LEU A 146 -14.97 2.86 -19.15
C LEU A 146 -16.38 2.65 -18.54
N ASP A 147 -17.41 2.74 -19.10
CA ASP A 147 -18.86 2.56 -18.85
C ASP A 147 -19.37 2.12 -17.44
N ALA A 148 -18.48 1.96 -16.46
CA ALA A 148 -18.78 1.38 -15.15
C ALA A 148 -18.95 2.39 -14.00
N HIS A 149 -19.33 3.63 -14.29
CA HIS A 149 -19.46 4.72 -13.30
C HIS A 149 -20.38 4.40 -12.12
N GLY A 150 -21.41 3.59 -12.35
CA GLY A 150 -22.36 3.16 -11.32
C GLY A 150 -22.01 1.83 -10.64
N GLU A 151 -20.93 1.17 -11.04
CA GLU A 151 -20.54 -0.12 -10.47
C GLU A 151 -20.24 0.02 -8.96
N VAL A 152 -20.81 -0.89 -8.19
CA VAL A 152 -20.43 -1.12 -6.78
C VAL A 152 -19.65 -2.42 -6.75
N PRO A 153 -18.36 -2.42 -6.44
CA PRO A 153 -17.57 -3.64 -6.37
C PRO A 153 -18.18 -4.65 -5.39
N LYS A 154 -18.13 -5.93 -5.76
CA LYS A 154 -18.69 -7.01 -4.93
C LYS A 154 -18.07 -7.01 -3.53
N GLY A 155 -18.92 -7.22 -2.52
CA GLY A 155 -18.51 -7.33 -1.12
C GLY A 155 -18.62 -6.03 -0.33
N PHE A 156 -19.37 -5.03 -0.83
CA PHE A 156 -19.64 -3.80 -0.10
C PHE A 156 -21.14 -3.53 0.07
N ASP A 157 -21.60 -3.42 1.32
CA ASP A 157 -22.94 -2.95 1.69
C ASP A 157 -23.08 -1.43 1.54
N THR A 158 -21.98 -0.71 1.71
CA THR A 158 -21.90 0.74 1.59
C THR A 158 -20.73 1.12 0.71
N TRP A 159 -21.02 1.82 -0.37
CA TRP A 159 -20.01 2.26 -1.32
C TRP A 159 -19.95 3.78 -1.42
N ARG A 160 -18.77 4.34 -1.26
CA ARG A 160 -18.46 5.78 -1.37
C ARG A 160 -17.15 5.96 -2.13
N GLY A 161 -17.04 5.28 -3.28
CA GLY A 161 -15.84 5.29 -4.09
C GLY A 161 -15.70 6.59 -4.89
N LEU A 162 -14.54 7.20 -4.83
CA LEU A 162 -14.16 8.31 -5.71
C LEU A 162 -13.91 7.78 -7.12
N LEU A 163 -14.39 8.50 -8.15
CA LEU A 163 -14.14 8.15 -9.53
C LEU A 163 -12.74 8.66 -9.95
N ASP A 164 -11.97 7.77 -10.58
CA ASP A 164 -10.76 8.16 -11.29
C ASP A 164 -11.14 9.06 -12.50
N VAL A 165 -10.45 10.09 -12.83
CA VAL A 165 -9.24 10.76 -12.32
C VAL A 165 -9.58 11.81 -11.25
N SER A 166 -10.87 12.16 -11.10
CA SER A 166 -11.33 13.19 -10.14
C SER A 166 -10.99 12.84 -8.68
N ALA A 167 -10.65 11.58 -8.38
CA ALA A 167 -10.20 11.15 -7.05
C ALA A 167 -9.00 11.96 -6.53
N TYR A 168 -8.20 12.51 -7.43
CA TYR A 168 -6.99 13.24 -7.12
C TYR A 168 -7.18 14.74 -7.00
N ASP A 169 -8.31 15.34 -7.45
CA ASP A 169 -8.60 16.74 -7.12
C ASP A 169 -9.21 16.84 -5.72
N TYR A 170 -8.54 17.59 -4.85
CA TYR A 170 -8.91 17.67 -3.45
C TYR A 170 -10.18 18.49 -3.18
N PHE A 171 -10.65 19.26 -4.15
CA PHE A 171 -11.81 20.15 -4.01
C PHE A 171 -12.91 19.89 -5.02
N ASN A 172 -12.60 19.28 -6.16
CA ASN A 172 -13.53 19.06 -7.27
C ASN A 172 -13.53 17.60 -7.69
N PHE A 173 -14.43 16.80 -7.13
CA PHE A 173 -14.42 15.37 -7.36
C PHE A 173 -15.82 14.76 -7.49
N VAL A 174 -15.89 13.60 -8.09
CA VAL A 174 -17.10 12.79 -8.21
C VAL A 174 -16.98 11.54 -7.36
N MET A 175 -18.02 11.26 -6.57
CA MET A 175 -18.14 10.06 -5.75
C MET A 175 -19.34 9.23 -6.20
N ASN A 176 -19.12 7.94 -6.41
CA ASN A 176 -20.21 6.99 -6.52
C ASN A 176 -20.74 6.66 -5.13
N LYS A 177 -21.97 7.06 -4.86
CA LYS A 177 -22.69 6.80 -3.62
C LYS A 177 -23.74 5.71 -3.84
N ASP A 178 -23.36 4.44 -3.59
CA ASP A 178 -24.23 3.28 -3.74
C ASP A 178 -24.92 3.22 -5.12
N GLY A 179 -24.15 3.40 -6.19
CA GLY A 179 -24.64 3.41 -7.57
C GLY A 179 -25.14 4.75 -8.08
N LYS A 180 -25.07 5.83 -7.26
CA LYS A 180 -25.50 7.18 -7.65
C LYS A 180 -24.34 8.15 -7.55
N LEU A 181 -24.03 8.83 -8.66
CA LEU A 181 -22.97 9.84 -8.69
C LEU A 181 -23.37 11.10 -7.93
N ARG A 182 -22.42 11.65 -7.23
CA ARG A 182 -22.50 12.93 -6.53
C ARG A 182 -21.20 13.69 -6.75
N THR A 183 -21.34 14.99 -7.03
CA THR A 183 -20.23 15.90 -7.27
C THR A 183 -20.02 16.82 -6.08
N TRP A 184 -18.78 17.13 -5.78
CA TRP A 184 -18.34 18.14 -4.83
C TRP A 184 -17.51 19.19 -5.56
N GLY A 185 -17.52 20.42 -5.05
CA GLY A 185 -16.82 21.55 -5.66
C GLY A 185 -17.55 22.08 -6.89
N ASP A 186 -16.77 22.39 -7.91
CA ASP A 186 -17.28 22.80 -9.23
C ASP A 186 -17.76 21.58 -10.02
N GLU A 187 -19.05 21.56 -10.32
CA GLU A 187 -19.67 20.38 -10.96
C GLU A 187 -19.19 20.17 -12.39
N GLU A 188 -18.99 21.24 -13.14
CA GLU A 188 -18.53 21.17 -14.53
C GLU A 188 -17.09 20.68 -14.59
N PHE A 189 -16.22 21.27 -13.77
CA PHE A 189 -14.82 20.89 -13.70
C PHE A 189 -14.63 19.42 -13.25
N ALA A 190 -15.30 19.00 -12.18
CA ALA A 190 -15.22 17.63 -11.68
C ALA A 190 -15.72 16.58 -12.71
N LYS A 191 -16.76 16.91 -13.48
CA LYS A 191 -17.24 16.04 -14.55
C LYS A 191 -16.24 15.92 -15.71
N LYS A 192 -15.58 17.02 -16.07
CA LYS A 192 -14.52 17.01 -17.10
C LYS A 192 -13.33 16.15 -16.67
N LEU A 193 -12.95 16.15 -15.38
CA LEU A 193 -11.91 15.26 -14.86
C LEU A 193 -12.29 13.78 -15.01
N VAL A 194 -13.55 13.43 -14.77
CA VAL A 194 -14.04 12.05 -14.99
C VAL A 194 -14.08 11.71 -16.47
N GLU A 195 -14.50 12.64 -17.32
CA GLU A 195 -14.50 12.46 -18.77
C GLU A 195 -13.08 12.26 -19.31
N PHE A 196 -12.10 12.96 -18.76
CA PHE A 196 -10.69 12.78 -19.10
C PHE A 196 -10.19 11.35 -18.80
N ALA A 197 -10.71 10.70 -17.75
CA ALA A 197 -10.35 9.32 -17.43
C ALA A 197 -10.77 8.28 -18.48
N HIS A 198 -11.62 8.65 -19.45
CA HIS A 198 -12.10 7.78 -20.53
C HIS A 198 -11.18 7.78 -21.76
N ILE A 199 -10.07 8.50 -21.73
CA ILE A 199 -9.13 8.49 -22.85
C ILE A 199 -8.59 7.07 -22.98
N GLU A 200 -8.94 6.42 -24.08
CA GLU A 200 -8.29 5.18 -24.50
C GLU A 200 -6.87 5.55 -24.95
N VAL A 201 -5.90 5.22 -24.12
CA VAL A 201 -4.50 5.29 -24.50
C VAL A 201 -4.24 4.05 -25.36
N ASP A 202 -4.51 4.15 -26.66
CA ASP A 202 -4.11 3.15 -27.63
C ASP A 202 -2.57 3.03 -27.65
N ASP A 203 -2.07 1.84 -28.01
CA ASP A 203 -0.63 1.50 -28.17
C ASP A 203 0.09 2.34 -29.26
N GLN A 204 -0.26 3.62 -29.42
CA GLN A 204 0.23 4.49 -30.47
C GLN A 204 1.34 5.43 -29.98
N PRO A 205 2.34 5.75 -30.83
CA PRO A 205 3.48 6.59 -30.45
C PRO A 205 3.12 8.06 -30.12
N ASP A 206 1.86 8.48 -30.30
CA ASP A 206 1.42 9.87 -30.09
C ASP A 206 0.59 10.06 -28.81
N THR A 207 0.79 9.22 -27.77
CA THR A 207 -0.01 9.25 -26.53
C THR A 207 -0.04 10.61 -25.85
N LEU A 208 1.10 11.31 -25.74
CA LEU A 208 1.15 12.67 -25.18
C LEU A 208 0.37 13.68 -26.03
N ALA A 209 0.46 13.59 -27.36
CA ALA A 209 -0.31 14.45 -28.25
C ALA A 209 -1.82 14.22 -28.07
N THR A 210 -2.26 12.98 -27.92
CA THR A 210 -3.64 12.61 -27.64
C THR A 210 -4.10 13.16 -26.28
N ILE A 211 -3.27 13.03 -25.22
CA ILE A 211 -3.56 13.59 -23.90
C ILE A 211 -3.72 15.11 -23.96
N PHE A 212 -2.80 15.83 -24.60
CA PHE A 212 -2.89 17.28 -24.74
C PHE A 212 -4.04 17.74 -25.65
N ALA A 213 -4.38 16.99 -26.68
CA ALA A 213 -5.55 17.25 -27.51
C ALA A 213 -6.85 17.14 -26.71
N GLU A 214 -6.97 16.11 -25.87
CA GLU A 214 -8.14 15.89 -25.03
C GLU A 214 -8.24 16.92 -23.90
N LEU A 215 -7.13 17.31 -23.26
CA LEU A 215 -7.09 18.45 -22.34
C LEU A 215 -7.57 19.72 -23.03
N GLY A 216 -7.09 20.00 -24.27
CA GLY A 216 -7.53 21.14 -25.07
C GLY A 216 -9.02 21.10 -25.41
N ARG A 217 -9.57 19.90 -25.67
CA ARG A 217 -11.00 19.71 -25.93
C ARG A 217 -11.85 19.96 -24.69
N LEU A 218 -11.43 19.46 -23.52
CA LEU A 218 -12.20 19.54 -22.28
C LEU A 218 -12.07 20.89 -21.57
N PHE A 219 -10.85 21.42 -21.51
CA PHE A 219 -10.52 22.59 -20.68
C PHE A 219 -10.13 23.83 -21.51
N GLY A 220 -10.05 23.72 -22.84
CA GLY A 220 -9.61 24.80 -23.72
C GLY A 220 -8.09 24.76 -23.98
N PRO A 221 -7.58 25.69 -24.84
CA PRO A 221 -6.15 25.72 -25.14
C PRO A 221 -5.34 26.23 -23.95
N PRO A 222 -4.07 25.79 -23.79
CA PRO A 222 -3.17 26.36 -22.77
C PRO A 222 -2.89 27.86 -23.05
N PRO A 223 -2.57 28.71 -21.99
CA PRO A 223 -2.52 28.30 -20.59
C PRO A 223 -3.90 27.98 -20.03
N TYR A 224 -3.98 26.96 -19.19
CA TYR A 224 -5.23 26.57 -18.54
C TYR A 224 -5.46 27.48 -17.33
N ASP A 225 -6.48 28.34 -17.39
CA ASP A 225 -6.77 29.34 -16.34
C ASP A 225 -7.93 28.92 -15.42
N TYR A 226 -8.59 27.81 -15.71
CA TYR A 226 -9.75 27.31 -14.98
C TYR A 226 -9.43 26.02 -14.22
N TRP A 227 -9.39 26.14 -12.88
CA TRP A 227 -9.02 25.06 -11.96
C TRP A 227 -10.19 24.56 -11.10
N GLY A 228 -11.40 25.08 -11.35
CA GLY A 228 -12.56 24.86 -10.48
C GLY A 228 -12.48 25.64 -9.17
N ASP A 229 -13.59 25.68 -8.46
CA ASP A 229 -13.72 26.41 -7.19
C ASP A 229 -13.11 25.64 -6.02
N GLU A 230 -12.32 26.31 -5.20
CA GLU A 230 -11.88 25.78 -3.90
C GLU A 230 -12.83 26.22 -2.79
N ARG A 231 -13.59 25.27 -2.25
CA ARG A 231 -14.50 25.52 -1.11
C ARG A 231 -14.05 24.70 0.10
N PRO A 232 -13.80 25.32 1.27
CA PRO A 232 -13.32 24.59 2.45
C PRO A 232 -14.17 23.38 2.84
N ARG A 233 -15.49 23.44 2.59
CA ARG A 233 -16.42 22.35 2.87
C ARG A 233 -16.31 21.13 1.95
N ASP A 234 -15.72 21.31 0.77
CA ASP A 234 -15.64 20.32 -0.30
C ASP A 234 -14.28 19.60 -0.33
N TYR A 235 -13.39 19.86 0.65
CA TYR A 235 -12.10 19.20 0.77
C TYR A 235 -12.26 17.68 0.92
N SER A 236 -11.74 16.90 -0.03
CA SER A 236 -11.97 15.46 -0.19
C SER A 236 -11.65 14.63 1.07
N PRO A 237 -10.51 14.81 1.76
CA PRO A 237 -10.24 14.09 3.02
C PRO A 237 -11.27 14.40 4.11
N ASP A 238 -11.76 15.64 4.20
CA ASP A 238 -12.77 16.03 5.18
C ASP A 238 -14.15 15.44 4.86
N VAL A 239 -14.53 15.44 3.59
CA VAL A 239 -15.80 14.85 3.14
C VAL A 239 -15.81 13.35 3.42
N THR A 240 -14.77 12.65 2.99
CA THR A 240 -14.64 11.19 3.12
C THR A 240 -14.44 10.78 4.58
N GLY A 241 -13.62 11.48 5.37
CA GLY A 241 -13.39 11.24 6.79
C GLY A 241 -14.63 11.42 7.65
N LYS A 242 -15.45 12.46 7.37
CA LYS A 242 -16.78 12.63 8.03
C LYS A 242 -17.73 11.49 7.69
N VAL A 243 -17.68 10.95 6.46
CA VAL A 243 -18.48 9.78 6.08
C VAL A 243 -18.01 8.55 6.87
N ALA A 244 -16.72 8.27 6.91
CA ALA A 244 -16.14 7.15 7.64
C ALA A 244 -16.51 7.21 9.14
N THR A 245 -16.37 8.39 9.77
CA THR A 245 -16.75 8.61 11.18
C THR A 245 -18.24 8.33 11.43
N ARG A 246 -19.14 8.73 10.51
CA ARG A 246 -20.57 8.42 10.61
C ARG A 246 -20.85 6.91 10.53
N LEU A 247 -20.15 6.19 9.66
CA LEU A 247 -20.29 4.74 9.54
C LEU A 247 -19.77 4.01 10.78
N VAL A 248 -18.65 4.44 11.34
CA VAL A 248 -18.15 3.95 12.64
C VAL A 248 -19.20 4.15 13.73
N ARG A 249 -19.85 5.32 13.80
CA ARG A 249 -20.93 5.59 14.78
C ARG A 249 -22.14 4.68 14.57
N ARG A 250 -22.52 4.46 13.30
CA ARG A 250 -23.65 3.59 12.94
C ARG A 250 -23.41 2.14 13.37
N GLY A 251 -22.18 1.63 13.28
CA GLY A 251 -21.82 0.26 13.67
C GLY A 251 -22.22 -0.11 15.12
N ARG A 252 -22.44 0.89 16.01
CA ARG A 252 -22.96 0.63 17.37
C ARG A 252 -24.38 0.04 17.37
N SER A 253 -25.24 0.49 16.47
CA SER A 253 -26.65 0.08 16.43
C SER A 253 -26.85 -1.28 15.76
N GLU A 254 -25.81 -1.76 15.08
CA GLU A 254 -25.86 -3.01 14.34
C GLU A 254 -25.36 -4.17 15.21
N LYS A 255 -25.98 -5.33 15.04
CA LYS A 255 -25.57 -6.55 15.78
C LYS A 255 -24.39 -7.27 15.12
N LYS A 256 -24.01 -6.85 13.92
CA LYS A 256 -22.93 -7.40 13.10
C LYS A 256 -21.63 -6.64 13.32
N PRO A 257 -20.45 -7.27 13.20
CA PRO A 257 -19.18 -6.55 13.11
C PRO A 257 -19.12 -5.77 11.80
N PHE A 258 -18.34 -4.69 11.75
CA PHE A 258 -18.10 -3.94 10.52
C PHE A 258 -16.68 -4.14 10.00
N PHE A 259 -16.53 -4.07 8.68
CA PHE A 259 -15.29 -3.78 7.96
C PHE A 259 -15.44 -2.44 7.25
N ILE A 260 -14.69 -1.44 7.69
CA ILE A 260 -14.66 -0.11 7.07
C ILE A 260 -13.27 0.13 6.53
N TRP A 261 -13.17 0.38 5.24
CA TRP A 261 -11.94 0.82 4.58
C TRP A 261 -12.10 2.28 4.18
N TRP A 262 -11.43 3.18 4.92
CA TRP A 262 -11.31 4.58 4.56
C TRP A 262 -9.98 4.81 3.85
N SER A 263 -10.04 5.30 2.63
CA SER A 263 -8.90 5.50 1.75
C SER A 263 -8.92 6.93 1.20
N PRO A 264 -8.47 7.94 1.99
CA PRO A 264 -8.25 9.29 1.46
C PRO A 264 -7.18 9.26 0.38
N ALA A 265 -7.31 10.10 -0.66
CA ALA A 265 -6.26 10.23 -1.67
C ALA A 265 -5.01 10.99 -1.16
N SER A 266 -5.01 11.43 0.11
CA SER A 266 -3.86 12.13 0.72
C SER A 266 -2.74 11.15 1.07
N PRO A 267 -1.47 11.60 0.87
CA PRO A 267 -1.00 12.88 0.30
C PRO A 267 -0.63 12.83 -1.19
N HIS A 268 -1.33 12.05 -2.02
CA HIS A 268 -1.08 11.95 -3.47
C HIS A 268 -1.18 13.31 -4.17
N ARG A 269 -0.40 13.50 -5.23
CA ARG A 269 -0.43 14.72 -6.07
C ARG A 269 -1.75 14.84 -6.82
N GLU A 270 -2.05 16.07 -7.25
CA GLU A 270 -3.21 16.41 -8.09
C GLU A 270 -2.82 16.36 -9.58
N ASP A 271 -2.38 15.19 -10.06
CA ASP A 271 -1.66 14.97 -11.31
C ASP A 271 -2.21 15.70 -12.55
N VAL A 272 -3.53 15.67 -12.76
CA VAL A 272 -4.11 16.33 -13.94
C VAL A 272 -3.97 17.83 -13.86
N THR A 273 -4.34 18.43 -12.74
CA THR A 273 -4.34 19.90 -12.60
C THR A 273 -2.94 20.49 -12.45
N THR A 274 -2.03 19.79 -11.80
CA THR A 274 -0.65 20.26 -11.58
C THR A 274 0.30 19.80 -12.67
N THR A 275 0.39 18.52 -12.93
CA THR A 275 1.36 17.97 -13.87
C THR A 275 0.99 18.23 -15.32
N LEU A 276 -0.24 17.94 -15.71
CA LEU A 276 -0.67 18.04 -17.11
C LEU A 276 -1.16 19.44 -17.48
N MET A 277 -1.90 20.09 -16.59
CA MET A 277 -2.45 21.43 -16.85
C MET A 277 -1.56 22.57 -16.34
N GLY A 278 -0.47 22.27 -15.61
CA GLY A 278 0.55 23.22 -15.20
C GLY A 278 0.12 24.20 -14.09
N ARG A 279 -0.79 23.78 -13.19
CA ARG A 279 -1.12 24.59 -12.00
C ARG A 279 0.10 24.73 -11.10
N SER A 280 0.45 25.96 -10.76
CA SER A 280 1.55 26.26 -9.85
C SER A 280 1.14 26.19 -8.38
N GLY A 281 2.12 26.01 -7.48
CA GLY A 281 1.95 25.99 -6.04
C GLY A 281 2.07 24.60 -5.43
N PRO A 282 1.71 24.44 -4.14
CA PRO A 282 1.81 23.17 -3.45
C PRO A 282 0.98 22.06 -4.09
N ASP A 283 1.55 20.86 -4.21
CA ASP A 283 0.90 19.67 -4.73
C ASP A 283 1.11 18.47 -3.79
N PRO A 284 0.05 17.97 -3.11
CA PRO A 284 -1.35 18.40 -3.20
C PRO A 284 -1.65 19.70 -2.44
N ARG A 285 -2.84 20.26 -2.71
CA ARG A 285 -3.34 21.40 -1.93
C ARG A 285 -3.67 21.00 -0.50
N ALA A 286 -3.10 21.71 0.47
CA ALA A 286 -3.50 21.59 1.87
C ALA A 286 -4.91 22.20 2.10
N PRO A 287 -5.68 21.71 3.11
CA PRO A 287 -6.90 22.38 3.51
C PRO A 287 -6.60 23.76 4.10
N PHE A 288 -7.52 24.72 3.92
CA PHE A 288 -7.32 26.10 4.37
C PHE A 288 -6.83 26.24 5.81
N ARG A 289 -7.31 25.37 6.72
CA ARG A 289 -6.93 25.41 8.16
C ARG A 289 -5.48 25.04 8.47
N TYR A 290 -4.77 24.43 7.51
CA TYR A 290 -3.40 23.99 7.69
C TYR A 290 -2.40 24.62 6.71
N ARG A 291 -2.86 25.53 5.81
CA ARG A 291 -1.98 26.18 4.83
C ARG A 291 -0.88 26.99 5.49
N ASP A 292 -1.23 27.81 6.49
CA ASP A 292 -0.25 28.65 7.18
C ASP A 292 0.74 27.78 7.99
N GLU A 293 0.24 26.78 8.74
CA GLU A 293 1.10 25.91 9.53
C GLU A 293 2.04 25.07 8.66
N SER A 294 1.55 24.52 7.55
CA SER A 294 2.36 23.67 6.67
C SER A 294 3.34 24.47 5.81
N SER A 295 3.05 25.73 5.47
CA SER A 295 3.96 26.58 4.68
C SER A 295 5.26 26.96 5.39
N GLU A 296 5.33 26.80 6.73
CA GLU A 296 6.55 27.02 7.52
C GLU A 296 7.50 25.82 7.50
N LEU A 297 7.07 24.69 6.91
CA LEU A 297 7.87 23.46 6.88
C LEU A 297 8.90 23.50 5.74
N THR A 298 10.04 22.88 5.98
CA THR A 298 11.12 22.76 4.98
C THR A 298 11.41 21.28 4.73
N LEU A 299 11.53 20.90 3.46
CA LEU A 299 11.84 19.54 3.04
C LEU A 299 13.22 19.10 3.58
N PRO A 300 13.30 18.01 4.35
CA PRO A 300 14.57 17.49 4.83
C PRO A 300 15.42 16.95 3.67
N GLN A 301 16.68 17.37 3.61
CA GLN A 301 17.65 16.92 2.62
C GLN A 301 18.61 15.92 3.26
N GLY A 302 18.26 14.64 3.22
CA GLY A 302 19.07 13.53 3.72
C GLY A 302 20.20 13.12 2.78
N PRO A 303 20.99 12.07 3.11
CA PRO A 303 22.14 11.64 2.30
C PRO A 303 21.80 11.23 0.86
N SER A 304 20.60 10.67 0.60
CA SER A 304 20.12 10.29 -0.73
C SER A 304 19.49 11.46 -1.52
N PHE A 305 19.25 12.61 -0.88
CA PHE A 305 18.64 13.78 -1.55
C PHE A 305 19.57 14.33 -2.63
N ASN A 306 19.04 14.47 -3.86
CA ASN A 306 19.77 14.91 -5.06
C ASN A 306 21.09 14.16 -5.29
N ASN A 307 21.16 12.90 -4.87
CA ASN A 307 22.36 12.05 -4.92
C ASN A 307 22.03 10.72 -5.61
N GLN A 308 22.63 10.49 -6.78
CA GLN A 308 22.43 9.28 -7.57
C GLN A 308 23.19 8.06 -7.01
N GLY A 309 24.14 8.30 -6.08
CA GLY A 309 24.98 7.25 -5.53
C GLY A 309 26.21 6.92 -6.42
N THR A 310 26.78 5.74 -6.17
CA THR A 310 27.99 5.24 -6.83
C THR A 310 27.81 3.78 -7.26
N GLY A 311 28.75 3.27 -8.09
CA GLY A 311 28.67 1.93 -8.69
C GLY A 311 28.00 1.98 -10.06
N PRO A 312 27.63 0.82 -10.63
CA PRO A 312 26.91 0.77 -11.89
C PRO A 312 25.56 1.49 -11.79
N ILE A 313 25.29 2.39 -12.73
CA ILE A 313 24.03 3.13 -12.81
C ILE A 313 23.18 2.48 -13.89
N PRO A 314 21.99 1.94 -13.58
CA PRO A 314 21.08 1.40 -14.58
C PRO A 314 20.74 2.43 -15.66
N GLU A 315 20.54 1.99 -16.90
CA GLU A 315 20.31 2.86 -18.05
C GLU A 315 19.14 3.82 -17.83
N ASN A 316 18.04 3.32 -17.27
CA ASN A 316 16.87 4.13 -16.96
C ASN A 316 17.16 5.24 -15.93
N MET A 317 18.06 5.03 -14.98
CA MET A 317 18.44 6.02 -13.97
C MET A 317 19.31 7.17 -14.53
N ASN A 318 19.79 7.07 -15.78
CA ASN A 318 20.45 8.19 -16.45
C ASN A 318 19.47 9.34 -16.75
N ALA A 319 18.17 9.09 -16.78
CA ALA A 319 17.15 10.12 -16.89
C ALA A 319 17.01 10.99 -15.61
N ALA A 320 17.47 10.49 -14.46
CA ALA A 320 17.44 11.22 -13.18
C ALA A 320 18.61 12.24 -13.13
N THR A 321 18.41 13.40 -13.71
CA THR A 321 19.38 14.49 -13.71
C THR A 321 19.50 15.17 -12.35
N PRO A 322 20.61 15.85 -12.02
CA PRO A 322 20.69 16.65 -10.81
C PRO A 322 19.55 17.68 -10.74
N LEU A 323 18.88 17.71 -9.59
CA LEU A 323 17.81 18.67 -9.33
C LEU A 323 18.39 20.09 -9.28
N ASP A 324 17.78 20.98 -10.02
CA ASP A 324 18.13 22.40 -9.98
C ASP A 324 17.41 23.14 -8.82
N PRO A 325 17.74 24.42 -8.57
CA PRO A 325 17.07 25.19 -7.51
C PRO A 325 15.54 25.28 -7.67
N SER A 326 15.02 25.35 -8.90
CA SER A 326 13.57 25.44 -9.13
C SER A 326 12.86 24.11 -8.85
N ASP A 327 13.50 22.98 -9.15
CA ASP A 327 13.02 21.65 -8.77
C ASP A 327 12.93 21.52 -7.24
N ILE A 328 13.98 21.99 -6.54
CA ILE A 328 14.04 21.94 -5.08
C ILE A 328 12.98 22.84 -4.45
N ASP A 329 12.76 24.02 -4.99
CA ASP A 329 11.72 24.95 -4.55
C ASP A 329 10.32 24.31 -4.73
N GLN A 330 10.05 23.70 -5.87
CA GLN A 330 8.77 22.99 -6.10
C GLN A 330 8.61 21.79 -5.16
N LEU A 331 9.64 20.98 -4.98
CA LEU A 331 9.63 19.87 -4.02
C LEU A 331 9.33 20.33 -2.59
N ASN A 332 9.83 21.51 -2.20
CA ASN A 332 9.52 22.09 -0.89
C ASN A 332 8.06 22.50 -0.78
N LEU A 333 7.48 23.08 -1.84
CA LEU A 333 6.04 23.39 -1.89
C LEU A 333 5.20 22.10 -1.81
N ASP A 334 5.57 21.07 -2.54
CA ASP A 334 4.88 19.78 -2.51
C ASP A 334 4.93 19.14 -1.12
N TYR A 335 6.09 19.19 -0.46
CA TYR A 335 6.25 18.73 0.91
C TYR A 335 5.32 19.44 1.89
N GLN A 336 5.17 20.76 1.75
CA GLN A 336 4.25 21.58 2.55
C GLN A 336 2.78 21.18 2.29
N GLY A 337 2.41 20.97 1.05
CA GLY A 337 1.07 20.53 0.67
C GLY A 337 0.74 19.13 1.22
N ARG A 338 1.68 18.20 1.07
CA ARG A 338 1.59 16.85 1.63
C ARG A 338 1.42 16.87 3.14
N ALA A 339 2.25 17.64 3.84
CA ALA A 339 2.17 17.79 5.29
C ALA A 339 0.79 18.30 5.75
N GLY A 340 0.30 19.37 5.16
CA GLY A 340 -1.02 19.95 5.48
C GLY A 340 -2.18 18.98 5.18
N SER A 341 -2.07 18.19 4.11
CA SER A 341 -3.07 17.17 3.78
C SER A 341 -3.07 16.02 4.80
N MET A 342 -1.90 15.61 5.27
CA MET A 342 -1.75 14.57 6.30
C MET A 342 -2.25 15.01 7.68
N MET A 343 -2.08 16.28 8.03
CA MET A 343 -2.67 16.86 9.26
C MET A 343 -4.19 16.73 9.25
N ALA A 344 -4.84 16.92 8.09
CA ALA A 344 -6.29 16.71 7.96
C ALA A 344 -6.71 15.25 8.11
N VAL A 345 -5.94 14.33 7.57
CA VAL A 345 -6.17 12.88 7.77
C VAL A 345 -6.02 12.51 9.24
N ASP A 346 -5.01 13.05 9.93
CA ASP A 346 -4.77 12.82 11.36
C ASP A 346 -5.94 13.27 12.24
N ASP A 347 -6.59 14.40 11.92
CA ASP A 347 -7.81 14.86 12.58
C ASP A 347 -8.92 13.82 12.47
N HIS A 348 -9.16 13.29 11.28
CA HIS A 348 -10.22 12.30 11.06
C HIS A 348 -9.93 10.94 11.69
N VAL A 349 -8.67 10.52 11.77
CA VAL A 349 -8.27 9.36 12.57
C VAL A 349 -8.59 9.60 14.05
N ALA A 350 -8.31 10.80 14.57
CA ALA A 350 -8.66 11.16 15.94
C ALA A 350 -10.17 11.11 16.18
N ASP A 351 -10.97 11.62 15.26
CA ASP A 351 -12.45 11.62 15.34
C ASP A 351 -13.02 10.20 15.29
N MET A 352 -12.50 9.32 14.43
CA MET A 352 -12.90 7.91 14.39
C MET A 352 -12.56 7.18 15.68
N VAL A 353 -11.35 7.35 16.21
CA VAL A 353 -10.94 6.73 17.50
C VAL A 353 -11.79 7.28 18.67
N LYS A 354 -12.08 8.58 18.68
CA LYS A 354 -12.99 9.21 19.64
C LYS A 354 -14.38 8.61 19.55
N THR A 355 -14.93 8.49 18.34
CA THR A 355 -16.25 7.91 18.08
C THR A 355 -16.32 6.45 18.53
N LEU A 356 -15.31 5.62 18.21
CA LEU A 356 -15.23 4.24 18.69
C LEU A 356 -15.26 4.15 20.22
N ARG A 357 -14.59 5.10 20.92
CA ARG A 357 -14.58 5.17 22.39
C ARG A 357 -15.95 5.57 22.93
N GLU A 358 -16.55 6.63 22.43
CA GLU A 358 -17.86 7.14 22.83
C GLU A 358 -18.98 6.11 22.63
N THR A 359 -18.86 5.31 21.58
CA THR A 359 -19.81 4.25 21.23
C THR A 359 -19.48 2.89 21.86
N HIS A 360 -18.46 2.82 22.74
CA HIS A 360 -17.99 1.61 23.41
C HIS A 360 -17.52 0.48 22.48
N GLN A 361 -17.11 0.81 21.24
CA GLN A 361 -16.66 -0.16 20.24
C GLN A 361 -15.13 -0.33 20.22
N LEU A 362 -14.37 0.65 20.75
CA LEU A 362 -12.90 0.69 20.62
C LEU A 362 -12.20 -0.58 21.14
N LYS A 363 -12.72 -1.19 22.21
CA LYS A 363 -12.15 -2.40 22.81
C LYS A 363 -12.36 -3.67 21.95
N ASN A 364 -13.25 -3.61 20.96
CA ASN A 364 -13.56 -4.70 20.04
C ASN A 364 -13.32 -4.28 18.59
N THR A 365 -12.39 -3.36 18.34
CA THR A 365 -12.05 -2.90 16.98
C THR A 365 -10.57 -3.04 16.73
N VAL A 366 -10.23 -3.74 15.66
CA VAL A 366 -8.89 -3.73 15.08
C VAL A 366 -8.80 -2.52 14.16
N ILE A 367 -7.79 -1.68 14.34
CA ILE A 367 -7.49 -0.53 13.49
C ILE A 367 -6.14 -0.79 12.83
N MET A 368 -6.11 -0.81 11.50
CA MET A 368 -4.90 -0.86 10.69
C MET A 368 -4.72 0.49 10.00
N PHE A 369 -3.59 1.13 10.23
CA PHE A 369 -3.16 2.33 9.50
C PHE A 369 -2.00 1.95 8.60
N VAL A 370 -2.10 2.28 7.31
CA VAL A 370 -1.13 1.89 6.28
C VAL A 370 -1.16 2.88 5.12
N SER A 371 -0.10 2.94 4.29
CA SER A 371 -0.14 3.52 2.95
C SER A 371 -0.16 2.42 1.89
N ASP A 372 -0.64 2.74 0.69
CA ASP A 372 -0.57 1.82 -0.44
C ASP A 372 0.84 1.70 -1.01
N ASN A 373 1.62 2.77 -1.04
CA ASN A 373 3.07 2.79 -1.34
C ASN A 373 3.75 3.95 -0.61
N GLY A 374 5.09 3.97 -0.69
CA GLY A 374 5.92 5.09 -0.24
C GLY A 374 6.01 6.20 -1.30
N TRP A 375 6.96 7.12 -1.12
CA TRP A 375 7.15 8.26 -2.02
C TRP A 375 8.57 8.81 -1.93
N LEU A 376 9.20 9.04 -3.07
CA LEU A 376 10.46 9.75 -3.22
C LEU A 376 10.21 11.27 -3.28
N GLN A 377 11.06 12.05 -2.63
CA GLN A 377 10.96 13.52 -2.56
C GLN A 377 12.35 14.13 -2.77
N GLY A 378 12.94 13.88 -3.94
CA GLY A 378 14.29 14.32 -4.28
C GLY A 378 15.39 13.31 -4.00
N GLN A 379 15.09 12.20 -3.31
CA GLN A 379 16.06 11.11 -3.15
C GLN A 379 16.39 10.50 -4.51
N HIS A 380 17.65 10.08 -4.70
CA HIS A 380 18.18 9.52 -5.94
C HIS A 380 17.95 10.43 -7.18
N ARG A 381 17.80 11.77 -6.96
CA ARG A 381 17.45 12.77 -7.98
C ARG A 381 16.05 12.63 -8.56
N ILE A 382 15.15 11.93 -7.86
CA ILE A 382 13.76 11.76 -8.30
C ILE A 382 12.90 12.87 -7.70
N PRO A 383 12.35 13.79 -8.52
CA PRO A 383 11.66 15.00 -8.04
C PRO A 383 10.24 14.75 -7.51
N GLY A 384 9.88 13.53 -7.23
CA GLY A 384 8.59 13.13 -6.69
C GLY A 384 7.99 12.01 -7.51
N ASP A 385 8.16 10.78 -7.01
CA ASP A 385 7.64 9.58 -7.65
C ASP A 385 7.66 8.38 -6.68
N LYS A 386 7.20 7.27 -7.17
CA LYS A 386 7.21 5.93 -6.59
C LYS A 386 7.71 4.95 -7.65
N PHE A 387 7.24 3.71 -7.69
CA PHE A 387 7.60 2.69 -8.67
C PHE A 387 8.98 2.08 -8.46
N LEU A 388 10.00 2.90 -8.23
CA LEU A 388 11.41 2.48 -8.11
C LEU A 388 11.66 1.61 -6.86
N PRO A 389 12.63 0.68 -6.91
CA PRO A 389 12.87 -0.31 -5.85
C PRO A 389 13.68 0.23 -4.66
N TYR A 390 13.58 1.51 -4.34
CA TYR A 390 14.25 2.13 -3.18
C TYR A 390 13.38 2.13 -1.93
N ASP A 391 14.00 2.19 -0.77
CA ASP A 391 13.34 2.20 0.54
C ASP A 391 12.24 3.27 0.64
N GLU A 392 12.46 4.46 0.11
CA GLU A 392 11.51 5.56 0.14
C GLU A 392 10.21 5.25 -0.61
N SER A 393 10.30 4.48 -1.69
CA SER A 393 9.15 4.04 -2.49
C SER A 393 8.52 2.76 -1.94
N LEU A 394 9.34 1.79 -1.52
CA LEU A 394 8.88 0.48 -1.03
C LEU A 394 8.32 0.53 0.38
N LYS A 395 8.93 1.30 1.30
CA LYS A 395 8.54 1.31 2.71
C LYS A 395 7.29 2.13 2.96
N VAL A 396 6.34 1.47 3.62
CA VAL A 396 5.07 2.09 4.03
C VAL A 396 4.93 2.11 5.55
N PRO A 397 4.24 3.11 6.12
CA PRO A 397 3.81 3.01 7.51
C PRO A 397 2.84 1.84 7.67
N LEU A 398 3.05 1.01 8.69
CA LEU A 398 2.09 -0.02 9.11
C LEU A 398 1.97 0.01 10.62
N ILE A 399 0.77 0.32 11.11
CA ILE A 399 0.45 0.36 12.53
C ILE A 399 -0.85 -0.43 12.75
N VAL A 400 -0.83 -1.38 13.69
CA VAL A 400 -2.01 -2.18 14.02
C VAL A 400 -2.32 -2.01 15.51
N ARG A 401 -3.57 -1.65 15.80
CA ARG A 401 -4.09 -1.50 17.16
C ARG A 401 -5.39 -2.28 17.32
N GLY A 402 -5.58 -2.97 18.42
CA GLY A 402 -6.85 -3.68 18.67
C GLY A 402 -6.82 -4.55 19.93
N PRO A 403 -7.86 -5.38 20.12
CA PRO A 403 -7.91 -6.32 21.22
C PRO A 403 -6.77 -7.35 21.12
N GLY A 404 -6.05 -7.55 22.23
CA GLY A 404 -4.95 -8.51 22.30
C GLY A 404 -3.65 -8.07 21.62
N ILE A 405 -3.60 -6.87 21.01
CA ILE A 405 -2.40 -6.34 20.37
C ILE A 405 -1.54 -5.60 21.42
N PRO A 406 -0.25 -5.93 21.56
CA PRO A 406 0.69 -5.25 22.43
C PRO A 406 0.75 -3.75 22.16
N GLN A 407 0.97 -2.94 23.21
CA GLN A 407 0.96 -1.49 23.10
C GLN A 407 2.39 -0.91 23.10
N GLY A 408 2.65 -0.03 22.12
CA GLY A 408 3.93 0.67 21.99
C GLY A 408 5.06 -0.19 21.44
N GLU A 409 4.73 -1.40 20.94
CA GLU A 409 5.72 -2.32 20.38
C GLU A 409 6.15 -1.92 18.97
N LYS A 410 7.38 -2.32 18.62
CA LYS A 410 7.97 -2.10 17.30
C LYS A 410 8.52 -3.40 16.75
N VAL A 411 7.96 -3.85 15.64
CA VAL A 411 8.49 -4.94 14.83
C VAL A 411 9.51 -4.36 13.85
N LYS A 412 10.75 -4.85 13.90
CA LYS A 412 11.85 -4.40 13.02
C LYS A 412 12.03 -5.30 11.80
N GLY A 413 11.65 -6.57 11.90
CA GLY A 413 11.78 -7.52 10.81
C GLY A 413 10.84 -7.20 9.64
N GLN A 414 11.20 -7.69 8.49
CA GLN A 414 10.57 -7.39 7.22
C GLN A 414 9.21 -8.09 7.06
N VAL A 415 8.19 -7.32 6.66
CA VAL A 415 6.86 -7.80 6.26
C VAL A 415 6.42 -7.12 4.98
N SER A 416 5.41 -7.65 4.29
CA SER A 416 4.95 -7.07 3.02
C SER A 416 3.43 -6.93 2.98
N ASN A 417 2.93 -6.09 2.08
CA ASN A 417 1.50 -5.85 1.88
C ASN A 417 0.71 -7.11 1.45
N ILE A 418 1.36 -8.17 0.92
CA ILE A 418 0.74 -9.48 0.70
C ILE A 418 0.22 -10.12 2.01
N ASP A 419 0.76 -9.69 3.17
CA ASP A 419 0.42 -10.23 4.49
C ASP A 419 -0.83 -9.58 5.11
N PHE A 420 -1.31 -8.47 4.55
CA PHE A 420 -2.37 -7.69 5.20
C PHE A 420 -3.73 -8.39 5.14
N ALA A 421 -4.12 -8.90 3.96
CA ALA A 421 -5.37 -9.66 3.83
C ALA A 421 -5.39 -10.91 4.72
N PRO A 422 -4.36 -11.81 4.72
CA PRO A 422 -4.36 -12.96 5.62
C PRO A 422 -4.41 -12.56 7.10
N THR A 423 -3.77 -11.45 7.48
CA THR A 423 -3.80 -10.93 8.86
C THR A 423 -5.21 -10.47 9.27
N LEU A 424 -5.89 -9.70 8.41
CA LEU A 424 -7.25 -9.22 8.69
C LEU A 424 -8.26 -10.37 8.74
N LEU A 425 -8.11 -11.37 7.87
CA LEU A 425 -8.95 -12.57 7.87
C LEU A 425 -8.75 -13.41 9.14
N ASP A 426 -7.53 -13.51 9.63
CA ASP A 426 -7.25 -14.22 10.89
C ASP A 426 -7.87 -13.49 12.09
N PHE A 427 -7.80 -12.15 12.15
CA PHE A 427 -8.54 -11.37 13.16
C PHE A 427 -10.05 -11.63 13.07
N ALA A 428 -10.59 -11.73 11.87
CA ALA A 428 -12.00 -12.00 11.62
C ALA A 428 -12.38 -13.48 11.83
N ASN A 429 -11.42 -14.40 11.90
CA ASN A 429 -11.62 -15.84 11.83
C ASN A 429 -12.41 -16.26 10.57
N VAL A 430 -12.03 -15.70 9.43
CA VAL A 430 -12.64 -15.91 8.11
C VAL A 430 -11.65 -16.60 7.19
N ARG A 431 -12.14 -17.46 6.30
CA ARG A 431 -11.29 -18.12 5.29
C ARG A 431 -11.30 -17.33 4.00
N ALA A 432 -10.14 -17.22 3.37
CA ALA A 432 -10.02 -16.65 2.04
C ALA A 432 -10.71 -17.53 0.98
N GLY A 433 -11.26 -16.90 -0.05
CA GLY A 433 -11.83 -17.58 -1.21
C GLY A 433 -10.81 -17.91 -2.31
N ARG A 434 -9.53 -17.54 -2.11
CA ARG A 434 -8.41 -17.85 -3.02
C ARG A 434 -7.15 -18.21 -2.25
N LYS A 435 -6.16 -18.79 -2.95
CA LYS A 435 -4.80 -18.96 -2.39
C LYS A 435 -4.16 -17.59 -2.26
N MET A 436 -3.59 -17.30 -1.10
CA MET A 436 -2.82 -16.09 -0.83
C MET A 436 -1.33 -16.42 -0.79
N ASP A 437 -0.49 -15.48 -1.18
CA ASP A 437 0.98 -15.61 -1.20
C ASP A 437 1.59 -15.17 0.14
N GLY A 438 0.88 -14.28 0.83
CA GLY A 438 1.26 -13.76 2.14
C GLY A 438 0.92 -14.66 3.31
N LEU A 439 1.45 -14.28 4.46
CA LEU A 439 1.24 -14.94 5.76
C LEU A 439 0.50 -14.00 6.72
N SER A 440 -0.23 -14.58 7.67
CA SER A 440 -0.79 -13.78 8.76
C SER A 440 0.31 -13.27 9.70
N LEU A 441 0.26 -11.98 10.03
CA LEU A 441 1.14 -11.33 10.98
C LEU A 441 0.68 -11.49 12.44
N LEU A 442 -0.39 -12.24 12.73
CA LEU A 442 -0.84 -12.43 14.11
C LEU A 442 0.23 -13.01 15.04
N PRO A 443 1.04 -14.02 14.63
CA PRO A 443 2.15 -14.49 15.46
C PRO A 443 3.17 -13.40 15.75
N THR A 444 3.55 -12.61 14.74
CA THR A 444 4.48 -11.49 14.87
C THR A 444 3.92 -10.34 15.72
N ILE A 445 2.61 -10.07 15.63
CA ILE A 445 1.93 -9.08 16.47
C ILE A 445 1.93 -9.54 17.95
N ALA A 446 1.73 -10.84 18.20
CA ALA A 446 1.74 -11.38 19.55
C ALA A 446 3.15 -11.43 20.16
N ASP A 447 4.15 -11.67 19.34
CA ASP A 447 5.56 -11.73 19.71
C ASP A 447 6.42 -11.09 18.60
N PRO A 448 6.91 -9.86 18.80
CA PRO A 448 7.69 -9.12 17.80
C PRO A 448 8.97 -9.80 17.31
N ASP A 449 9.47 -10.80 18.03
CA ASP A 449 10.64 -11.58 17.62
C ASP A 449 10.27 -12.75 16.67
N GLN A 450 8.98 -13.07 16.53
CA GLN A 450 8.48 -14.09 15.61
C GLN A 450 8.17 -13.53 14.21
N VAL A 451 9.13 -12.84 13.61
CA VAL A 451 9.00 -12.39 12.21
C VAL A 451 9.27 -13.56 11.27
N PRO A 452 8.42 -13.78 10.22
CA PRO A 452 8.69 -14.81 9.23
C PRO A 452 10.05 -14.60 8.54
N GLN A 453 10.95 -15.56 8.67
CA GLN A 453 12.26 -15.54 8.03
C GLN A 453 12.13 -15.99 6.58
N ARG A 454 11.87 -15.04 5.67
CA ARG A 454 11.68 -15.30 4.24
C ARG A 454 12.21 -14.15 3.38
N ALA A 455 12.53 -14.45 2.15
CA ALA A 455 12.73 -13.44 1.11
C ALA A 455 11.36 -12.89 0.67
N LEU A 456 11.32 -11.62 0.31
CA LEU A 456 10.13 -10.96 -0.22
C LEU A 456 10.38 -10.50 -1.65
N GLY A 457 9.44 -10.77 -2.55
CA GLY A 457 9.48 -10.28 -3.92
C GLY A 457 9.19 -8.78 -3.96
N VAL A 458 9.92 -8.08 -4.80
CA VAL A 458 9.63 -6.72 -5.24
C VAL A 458 9.62 -6.74 -6.76
N GLU A 459 8.53 -6.30 -7.37
CA GLU A 459 8.33 -6.46 -8.80
C GLU A 459 7.55 -5.30 -9.41
N ALA A 460 7.90 -4.92 -10.62
CA ALA A 460 7.15 -4.03 -11.48
C ALA A 460 7.10 -4.69 -12.87
N PRO A 461 6.14 -5.60 -13.12
CA PRO A 461 6.17 -6.46 -14.32
C PRO A 461 5.83 -5.71 -15.62
N ALA A 462 5.39 -4.47 -15.53
CA ALA A 462 5.13 -3.62 -16.70
C ALA A 462 5.55 -2.17 -16.40
N PRO A 463 5.84 -1.35 -17.43
CA PRO A 463 6.07 0.09 -17.23
C PRO A 463 4.84 0.76 -16.59
N LEU A 464 5.05 1.89 -15.91
CA LEU A 464 3.99 2.65 -15.20
C LEU A 464 2.75 2.88 -16.07
N PHE A 465 2.98 3.24 -17.32
CA PHE A 465 1.97 3.38 -18.36
C PHE A 465 2.21 2.26 -19.38
N ALA A 466 1.78 1.02 -19.08
CA ALA A 466 1.97 -0.10 -20.00
C ALA A 466 1.41 0.24 -21.39
N GLY A 467 2.28 0.28 -22.40
CA GLY A 467 1.95 0.75 -23.76
C GLY A 467 2.08 2.26 -23.98
N ALA A 468 2.23 3.09 -22.93
CA ALA A 468 2.47 4.51 -23.04
C ALA A 468 3.95 4.86 -22.84
N ILE A 469 4.36 6.00 -23.36
CA ILE A 469 5.73 6.51 -23.22
C ILE A 469 6.06 6.61 -21.72
N PRO A 470 7.23 6.15 -21.25
CA PRO A 470 7.69 6.39 -19.88
C PRO A 470 7.67 7.90 -19.61
N VAL A 471 6.77 8.36 -18.75
CA VAL A 471 6.59 9.80 -18.52
C VAL A 471 7.88 10.42 -17.97
N ASN A 472 8.62 9.63 -17.18
CA ASN A 472 9.80 10.12 -16.47
C ASN A 472 11.13 9.50 -16.95
N GLY A 473 11.11 8.49 -17.80
CA GLY A 473 12.31 7.81 -18.31
C GLY A 473 12.93 6.78 -17.36
N TRP A 474 12.68 6.86 -16.05
CA TRP A 474 13.21 5.90 -15.07
C TRP A 474 12.26 4.75 -14.73
N ASP A 475 10.96 4.85 -15.03
CA ASP A 475 9.97 3.80 -14.76
C ASP A 475 10.12 2.64 -15.74
N ARG A 476 10.93 1.67 -15.39
CA ARG A 476 11.20 0.46 -16.18
C ARG A 476 10.82 -0.79 -15.40
N PRO A 477 10.33 -1.84 -16.10
CA PRO A 477 10.02 -3.11 -15.47
C PRO A 477 11.22 -3.72 -14.77
N TYR A 478 10.98 -4.29 -13.58
CA TYR A 478 11.99 -5.00 -12.82
C TYR A 478 11.41 -6.17 -12.05
N GLU A 479 12.26 -7.13 -11.75
CA GLU A 479 12.04 -8.20 -10.79
C GLU A 479 13.14 -8.18 -9.74
N GLY A 480 12.80 -8.50 -8.49
CA GLY A 480 13.79 -8.41 -7.44
C GLY A 480 13.39 -9.12 -6.16
N VAL A 481 14.31 -9.11 -5.24
CA VAL A 481 14.17 -9.71 -3.93
C VAL A 481 14.67 -8.78 -2.84
N ARG A 482 13.93 -8.77 -1.74
CA ARG A 482 14.31 -8.07 -0.53
C ARG A 482 14.42 -9.04 0.64
N THR A 483 15.51 -8.91 1.39
CA THR A 483 15.76 -9.61 2.65
C THR A 483 15.95 -8.57 3.76
N ASP A 484 16.15 -8.98 5.00
CA ASP A 484 16.45 -8.04 6.10
C ASP A 484 17.73 -7.21 5.83
N ARG A 485 18.68 -7.76 5.05
CA ARG A 485 19.95 -7.09 4.74
C ARG A 485 20.04 -6.56 3.32
N TRP A 486 19.58 -7.32 2.33
CA TRP A 486 19.86 -7.07 0.93
C TRP A 486 18.63 -6.60 0.16
N THR A 487 18.84 -5.67 -0.77
CA THR A 487 17.94 -5.39 -1.90
C THR A 487 18.69 -5.80 -3.18
N PHE A 488 18.07 -6.63 -4.01
CA PHE A 488 18.54 -6.97 -5.35
C PHE A 488 17.39 -6.81 -6.33
N VAL A 489 17.65 -6.16 -7.46
CA VAL A 489 16.72 -6.07 -8.59
C VAL A 489 17.45 -6.21 -9.91
N GLU A 490 16.75 -6.77 -10.90
CA GLU A 490 17.14 -6.81 -12.30
C GLU A 490 16.06 -6.12 -13.14
N TYR A 491 16.47 -5.13 -13.93
CA TYR A 491 15.59 -4.48 -14.90
C TYR A 491 15.43 -5.39 -16.11
N THR A 492 14.22 -5.87 -16.35
CA THR A 492 13.96 -6.97 -17.30
C THR A 492 14.16 -6.61 -18.75
N GLU A 493 14.13 -5.31 -19.11
CA GLU A 493 14.35 -4.83 -20.48
C GLU A 493 15.84 -4.64 -20.81
N SER A 494 16.63 -4.08 -19.87
CA SER A 494 18.06 -3.80 -20.10
C SER A 494 19.00 -4.88 -19.58
N GLY A 495 18.55 -5.66 -18.59
CA GLY A 495 19.39 -6.59 -17.83
C GLY A 495 20.29 -5.90 -16.81
N ASP A 496 20.13 -4.60 -16.61
CA ASP A 496 20.86 -3.86 -15.57
C ASP A 496 20.43 -4.33 -14.18
N ARG A 497 21.39 -4.28 -13.25
CA ARG A 497 21.18 -4.77 -11.89
C ARG A 497 21.51 -3.72 -10.84
N GLN A 498 20.80 -3.81 -9.72
CA GLN A 498 21.15 -3.10 -8.50
C GLN A 498 21.23 -4.10 -7.33
N LEU A 499 22.29 -3.96 -6.54
CA LEU A 499 22.53 -4.72 -5.31
C LEU A 499 22.94 -3.78 -4.20
N PHE A 500 22.17 -3.73 -3.11
CA PHE A 500 22.47 -2.88 -1.96
C PHE A 500 22.54 -3.70 -0.67
N ASP A 501 23.62 -3.47 0.12
CA ASP A 501 23.71 -3.94 1.50
C ASP A 501 23.14 -2.89 2.46
N ARG A 502 21.85 -2.95 2.73
CA ARG A 502 21.13 -1.96 3.55
C ARG A 502 21.59 -1.90 5.01
N GLN A 503 22.37 -2.86 5.47
CA GLN A 503 22.95 -2.80 6.81
C GLN A 503 24.11 -1.82 6.88
N SER A 504 24.95 -1.76 5.85
CA SER A 504 26.08 -0.83 5.73
C SER A 504 25.75 0.42 4.94
N ASP A 505 24.75 0.35 4.05
CA ASP A 505 24.28 1.43 3.17
C ASP A 505 22.74 1.57 3.28
N PRO A 506 22.23 2.15 4.37
CA PRO A 506 20.79 2.28 4.60
C PRO A 506 20.10 3.28 3.66
N HIS A 507 20.84 4.00 2.84
CA HIS A 507 20.33 4.96 1.86
C HIS A 507 20.43 4.46 0.43
N GLU A 508 20.86 3.21 0.21
CA GLU A 508 20.96 2.55 -1.10
C GLU A 508 21.74 3.40 -2.13
N LEU A 509 22.90 3.96 -1.70
CA LEU A 509 23.77 4.83 -2.49
C LEU A 509 24.96 4.11 -3.15
N HIS A 510 25.24 2.87 -2.75
CA HIS A 510 26.39 2.12 -3.27
C HIS A 510 25.92 0.85 -3.96
N ASN A 511 25.68 0.94 -5.29
CA ASN A 511 25.31 -0.23 -6.08
C ASN A 511 26.50 -1.19 -6.21
N LEU A 512 26.39 -2.37 -5.62
CA LEU A 512 27.40 -3.42 -5.56
C LEU A 512 27.27 -4.46 -6.69
N ALA A 513 26.31 -4.30 -7.61
CA ALA A 513 26.12 -5.22 -8.71
C ALA A 513 27.37 -5.28 -9.61
N GLY A 514 27.77 -6.50 -9.98
CA GLY A 514 28.96 -6.74 -10.79
C GLY A 514 30.30 -6.63 -10.04
N ASP A 515 30.32 -6.28 -8.74
CA ASP A 515 31.56 -6.32 -7.95
C ASP A 515 31.89 -7.78 -7.62
N PRO A 516 33.10 -8.29 -8.02
CA PRO A 516 33.53 -9.66 -7.76
C PRO A 516 33.47 -10.08 -6.28
N ALA A 517 33.58 -9.13 -5.34
CA ALA A 517 33.50 -9.41 -3.90
C ALA A 517 32.09 -9.84 -3.46
N TYR A 518 31.08 -9.50 -4.24
CA TYR A 518 29.66 -9.79 -3.94
C TYR A 518 29.02 -10.77 -4.94
N ALA A 519 29.78 -11.34 -5.88
CA ALA A 519 29.27 -12.20 -6.95
C ALA A 519 28.41 -13.38 -6.45
N GLU A 520 28.81 -14.06 -5.36
CA GLU A 520 28.05 -15.15 -4.77
C GLU A 520 26.71 -14.66 -4.16
N VAL A 521 26.73 -13.48 -3.56
CA VAL A 521 25.51 -12.86 -2.98
C VAL A 521 24.56 -12.47 -4.10
N GLU A 522 25.08 -11.81 -5.13
CA GLU A 522 24.30 -11.37 -6.30
C GLU A 522 23.65 -12.56 -7.00
N GLN A 523 24.40 -13.62 -7.30
CA GLN A 523 23.87 -14.81 -7.94
C GLN A 523 22.76 -15.46 -7.09
N ARG A 524 22.97 -15.65 -5.80
CA ARG A 524 21.98 -16.23 -4.90
C ARG A 524 20.71 -15.40 -4.83
N LEU A 525 20.82 -14.08 -4.84
CA LEU A 525 19.65 -13.19 -4.80
C LEU A 525 18.93 -13.15 -6.14
N ALA A 526 19.64 -13.24 -7.26
CA ALA A 526 19.04 -13.36 -8.60
C ALA A 526 18.21 -14.66 -8.72
N GLU A 527 18.74 -15.79 -8.27
CA GLU A 527 17.99 -17.06 -8.22
C GLU A 527 16.70 -16.92 -7.39
N LYS A 528 16.78 -16.26 -6.24
CA LYS A 528 15.59 -16.01 -5.39
C LYS A 528 14.59 -15.04 -6.02
N ALA A 529 15.04 -14.01 -6.72
CA ALA A 529 14.17 -13.10 -7.45
C ALA A 529 13.37 -13.87 -8.51
N GLN A 530 14.02 -14.75 -9.26
CA GLN A 530 13.36 -15.62 -10.22
C GLN A 530 12.37 -16.59 -9.54
N GLU A 531 12.73 -17.24 -8.43
CA GLU A 531 11.80 -18.10 -7.68
C GLU A 531 10.56 -17.32 -7.22
N LEU A 532 10.74 -16.05 -6.82
CA LEU A 532 9.66 -15.19 -6.33
C LEU A 532 8.75 -14.71 -7.45
N SER A 533 9.28 -14.42 -8.65
CA SER A 533 8.46 -13.96 -9.79
C SER A 533 7.54 -15.07 -10.36
N GLU A 534 7.86 -16.34 -10.06
CA GLU A 534 7.09 -17.50 -10.53
C GLU A 534 6.24 -18.16 -9.41
N CYS A 535 6.39 -17.74 -8.16
CA CYS A 535 5.75 -18.37 -7.03
C CYS A 535 4.23 -18.14 -6.99
N ALA A 536 3.48 -19.03 -6.32
CA ALA A 536 2.06 -18.84 -6.04
C ALA A 536 1.62 -19.54 -4.74
N GLY A 537 0.91 -18.82 -3.91
CA GLY A 537 0.41 -19.34 -2.63
C GLY A 537 1.56 -19.67 -1.69
N LYS A 538 1.52 -20.85 -1.08
CA LYS A 538 2.47 -21.24 -0.04
C LYS A 538 3.94 -21.24 -0.51
N SER A 539 4.22 -21.51 -1.79
CA SER A 539 5.60 -21.50 -2.30
C SER A 539 6.25 -20.12 -2.11
N CYS A 540 5.51 -19.01 -2.24
CA CYS A 540 6.05 -17.66 -2.03
C CYS A 540 6.53 -17.42 -0.59
N SER A 541 5.88 -18.02 0.40
CA SER A 541 6.23 -17.87 1.81
C SER A 541 7.34 -18.80 2.30
N GLU A 542 7.72 -19.79 1.49
CA GLU A 542 8.75 -20.80 1.82
C GLU A 542 10.15 -20.42 1.30
N ILE A 543 10.27 -19.42 0.43
CA ILE A 543 11.56 -18.94 -0.09
C ILE A 543 12.36 -18.28 1.04
N LYS A 544 13.51 -18.87 1.39
CA LYS A 544 14.34 -18.38 2.50
C LYS A 544 15.21 -17.21 2.08
N PRO A 545 15.63 -16.33 3.03
CA PRO A 545 16.48 -15.18 2.74
C PRO A 545 17.85 -15.52 2.17
#